data_e3520b426cb8c414bad629e48079fd67
#
_entry.id   e3520b426cb8c414bad629e48079fd67
#
_cell.length_a   1.000
_cell.length_b   1.000
_cell.length_c   1.000
_cell.angle_alpha   90.00
_cell.angle_beta   90.00
_cell.angle_gamma   90.00
#
_symmetry.space_group_name_H-M   'P 1'
#
loop_
_entity.id
_entity.type
_entity.pdbx_description
1 polymer ?
#
loop_
_entity_poly.entity_id
_entity_poly.type
_entity_poly.pdbx_seq_one_letter_code
_entity_poly.pdbx_strand_id
1 'polypeptide(L)' 'MAVLNRLKKQYNVPALGAACEICGARHLRLCLDHDHASEEKRGFLCAPCNKGIGMLQDDPEILEKAIEYLRRGCKSGAQ' A
#
# COMPACT_ATOMS: atom_id res chain seq x y z
N MET A 1 -13.36 -18.52 -1.25
CA MET A 1 -12.27 -19.21 -1.90
C MET A 1 -12.21 -19.00 -3.38
N ALA A 2 -13.29 -19.26 -4.07
CA ALA A 2 -13.27 -19.07 -5.51
C ALA A 2 -12.98 -17.64 -5.91
N VAL A 3 -13.48 -16.71 -5.13
CA VAL A 3 -13.27 -15.31 -5.44
C VAL A 3 -11.80 -14.94 -5.35
N LEU A 4 -11.15 -15.42 -4.30
CA LEU A 4 -9.75 -15.14 -4.10
C LEU A 4 -8.90 -15.74 -5.21
N ASN A 5 -9.21 -16.96 -5.61
CA ASN A 5 -8.49 -17.60 -6.69
C ASN A 5 -8.68 -16.84 -7.99
N ARG A 6 -9.87 -16.33 -8.19
CA ARG A 6 -10.16 -15.62 -9.42
C ARG A 6 -9.35 -14.33 -9.49
N LEU A 7 -9.21 -13.63 -8.35
CA LEU A 7 -8.42 -12.42 -8.32
C LEU A 7 -6.96 -12.71 -8.62
N LYS A 8 -6.43 -13.78 -8.06
CA LYS A 8 -5.05 -14.13 -8.31
C LYS A 8 -4.81 -14.45 -9.76
N LYS A 9 -5.75 -15.13 -10.37
CA LYS A 9 -5.61 -15.46 -11.78
C LYS A 9 -5.68 -14.20 -12.62
N GLN A 10 -6.55 -13.29 -12.22
CA GLN A 10 -6.80 -12.10 -13.02
C GLN A 10 -5.68 -11.10 -12.98
N TYR A 11 -5.07 -10.93 -11.81
CA TYR A 11 -4.12 -9.85 -11.64
C TYR A 11 -2.67 -10.28 -11.43
N ASN A 12 -2.43 -11.57 -11.25
CA ASN A 12 -1.06 -12.08 -11.15
C ASN A 12 -0.20 -11.32 -10.16
N VAL A 13 -0.24 -11.73 -8.92
CA VAL A 13 0.61 -11.12 -7.92
C VAL A 13 2.07 -11.37 -8.26
N PRO A 14 2.92 -10.34 -8.26
CA PRO A 14 4.33 -10.51 -8.62
C PRO A 14 5.07 -11.42 -7.67
N ALA A 15 6.13 -12.02 -8.17
CA ALA A 15 6.98 -12.85 -7.34
C ALA A 15 7.73 -12.00 -6.34
N LEU A 16 8.27 -12.67 -5.31
CA LEU A 16 9.09 -11.99 -4.33
C LEU A 16 10.26 -11.33 -5.06
N GLY A 17 10.59 -10.12 -4.65
CA GLY A 17 11.66 -9.39 -5.31
C GLY A 17 11.16 -8.18 -6.07
N ALA A 18 9.86 -8.15 -6.38
CA ALA A 18 9.29 -6.98 -7.02
C ALA A 18 9.18 -5.87 -5.97
N ALA A 19 9.29 -4.64 -6.42
CA ALA A 19 9.28 -3.49 -5.51
C ALA A 19 7.86 -3.09 -5.13
N CYS A 20 7.67 -2.78 -3.85
CA CYS A 20 6.42 -2.20 -3.39
C CYS A 20 6.26 -0.84 -4.06
N GLU A 21 5.05 -0.54 -4.50
CA GLU A 21 4.84 0.69 -5.25
C GLU A 21 4.84 1.93 -4.38
N ILE A 22 4.85 1.79 -3.08
CA ILE A 22 4.94 2.94 -2.19
C ILE A 22 6.33 3.07 -1.60
N CYS A 23 6.80 2.07 -0.87
CA CYS A 23 8.07 2.18 -0.17
C CYS A 23 9.25 1.64 -0.94
N GLY A 24 9.02 0.91 -2.00
CA GLY A 24 10.10 0.38 -2.82
C GLY A 24 10.78 -0.86 -2.28
N ALA A 25 10.33 -1.39 -1.16
CA ALA A 25 10.95 -2.58 -0.58
C ALA A 25 10.82 -3.76 -1.52
N ARG A 26 11.90 -4.52 -1.65
CA ARG A 26 11.89 -5.69 -2.53
C ARG A 26 11.99 -6.99 -1.78
N HIS A 27 12.26 -6.92 -0.48
CA HIS A 27 12.41 -8.13 0.32
C HIS A 27 11.10 -8.61 0.92
N LEU A 28 10.01 -7.90 0.66
CA LEU A 28 8.71 -8.25 1.21
C LEU A 28 7.80 -8.76 0.12
N ARG A 29 6.91 -9.69 0.50
CA ARG A 29 5.93 -10.19 -0.43
C ARG A 29 4.86 -9.13 -0.66
N LEU A 30 4.45 -8.96 -1.90
CA LEU A 30 3.48 -7.94 -2.23
C LEU A 30 2.06 -8.49 -2.16
N CYS A 31 1.14 -7.58 -1.88
CA CYS A 31 -0.28 -7.86 -1.85
C CYS A 31 -0.97 -7.04 -2.92
N LEU A 32 -2.01 -7.61 -3.50
CA LEU A 32 -2.80 -6.85 -4.45
C LEU A 32 -3.65 -5.85 -3.70
N ASP A 33 -3.52 -4.59 -4.08
CA ASP A 33 -4.34 -3.53 -3.49
C ASP A 33 -5.38 -3.08 -4.50
N HIS A 34 -6.59 -2.83 -4.03
CA HIS A 34 -7.64 -2.36 -4.91
C HIS A 34 -8.53 -1.38 -4.19
N ASP A 35 -9.22 -0.57 -4.98
CA ASP A 35 -10.12 0.44 -4.45
C ASP A 35 -11.38 -0.25 -3.94
N HIS A 36 -11.71 -0.05 -2.67
CA HIS A 36 -12.86 -0.72 -2.09
C HIS A 36 -14.17 -0.26 -2.71
N ALA A 37 -14.22 0.96 -3.17
CA ALA A 37 -15.46 1.50 -3.74
C ALA A 37 -15.73 0.93 -5.13
N SER A 38 -14.74 0.95 -5.98
CA SER A 38 -14.89 0.47 -7.36
C SER A 38 -14.39 -0.93 -7.55
N GLU A 39 -13.60 -1.43 -6.60
CA GLU A 39 -12.98 -2.75 -6.67
C GLU A 39 -11.99 -2.88 -7.82
N GLU A 40 -11.47 -1.74 -8.27
CA GLU A 40 -10.48 -1.77 -9.31
C GLU A 40 -9.10 -1.91 -8.71
N LYS A 41 -8.26 -2.67 -9.41
CA LYS A 41 -6.90 -2.88 -8.96
C LYS A 41 -6.14 -1.55 -8.98
N ARG A 42 -5.43 -1.25 -7.90
CA ARG A 42 -4.60 -0.07 -7.86
C ARG A 42 -3.13 -0.40 -8.03
N GLY A 43 -2.69 -1.51 -7.46
CA GLY A 43 -1.30 -1.87 -7.60
C GLY A 43 -0.92 -2.93 -6.59
N PHE A 44 0.41 -3.11 -6.43
CA PHE A 44 0.92 -4.13 -5.53
C PHE A 44 1.74 -3.48 -4.44
N LEU A 45 1.40 -3.76 -3.20
CA LEU A 45 2.03 -3.16 -2.05
C LEU A 45 2.49 -4.22 -1.07
N CYS A 46 3.56 -3.91 -0.33
CA CYS A 46 3.92 -4.79 0.77
C CYS A 46 2.86 -4.66 1.87
N ALA A 47 2.80 -5.65 2.75
CA ALA A 47 1.79 -5.66 3.79
C ALA A 47 1.81 -4.41 4.68
N PRO A 48 2.99 -3.94 5.13
CA PRO A 48 3.00 -2.72 5.94
C PRO A 48 2.39 -1.52 5.24
N CYS A 49 2.71 -1.32 3.95
CA CYS A 49 2.17 -0.18 3.23
C CYS A 49 0.68 -0.32 3.01
N ASN A 50 0.26 -1.52 2.62
CA ASN A 50 -1.15 -1.78 2.39
C ASN A 50 -1.95 -1.55 3.67
N LYS A 51 -1.44 -2.03 4.79
CA LYS A 51 -2.10 -1.86 6.06
C LYS A 51 -2.07 -0.40 6.49
N GLY A 52 -0.95 0.26 6.26
CA GLY A 52 -0.78 1.64 6.69
C GLY A 52 -1.77 2.58 6.04
N ILE A 53 -1.91 2.50 4.73
CA ILE A 53 -2.87 3.39 4.08
C ILE A 53 -4.29 3.01 4.46
N GLY A 54 -4.54 1.73 4.70
CA GLY A 54 -5.87 1.31 5.15
C GLY A 54 -6.23 1.87 6.51
N MET A 55 -5.25 1.94 7.40
CA MET A 55 -5.49 2.47 8.72
C MET A 55 -5.74 3.96 8.70
N LEU A 56 -5.28 4.63 7.66
CA LEU A 56 -5.58 6.04 7.45
C LEU A 56 -6.74 6.21 6.49
N GLN A 57 -7.57 5.18 6.41
CA GLN A 57 -8.84 5.20 5.71
C GLN A 57 -8.73 5.38 4.19
N ASP A 58 -7.56 5.06 3.63
CA ASP A 58 -7.38 5.20 2.19
C ASP A 58 -7.70 6.62 1.73
N ASP A 59 -7.56 7.59 2.62
CA ASP A 59 -7.97 8.95 2.34
C ASP A 59 -6.75 9.81 2.00
N PRO A 60 -6.63 10.27 0.75
CA PRO A 60 -5.47 11.07 0.37
C PRO A 60 -5.31 12.33 1.20
N GLU A 61 -6.41 12.93 1.62
CA GLU A 61 -6.32 14.12 2.44
C GLU A 61 -5.71 13.84 3.79
N ILE A 62 -6.09 12.72 4.39
CA ILE A 62 -5.51 12.35 5.67
C ILE A 62 -4.03 12.04 5.49
N LEU A 63 -3.69 11.37 4.39
CA LEU A 63 -2.30 11.06 4.12
C LEU A 63 -1.47 12.30 3.90
N GLU A 64 -2.03 13.31 3.27
CA GLU A 64 -1.33 14.57 3.10
C GLU A 64 -1.07 15.26 4.43
N LYS A 65 -2.03 15.17 5.33
CA LYS A 65 -1.84 15.73 6.66
C LYS A 65 -0.78 14.95 7.42
N ALA A 66 -0.71 13.67 7.19
CA ALA A 66 0.33 12.86 7.81
C ALA A 66 1.70 13.26 7.31
N ILE A 67 1.80 13.55 6.02
CA ILE A 67 3.07 14.00 5.45
C ILE A 67 3.49 15.31 6.10
N GLU A 68 2.58 16.24 6.20
CA GLU A 68 2.86 17.52 6.81
C GLU A 68 3.31 17.36 8.24
N TYR A 69 2.61 16.50 8.96
CA TYR A 69 2.95 16.25 10.34
C TYR A 69 4.37 15.70 10.47
N LEU A 70 4.72 14.76 9.60
CA LEU A 70 6.05 14.17 9.66
C LEU A 70 7.13 15.19 9.30
N ARG A 71 6.84 16.04 8.34
CA ARG A 71 7.83 17.05 7.95
C ARG A 71 8.07 18.05 9.05
N ARG A 72 7.03 18.38 9.80
CA ARG A 72 7.18 19.25 10.94
C ARG A 72 8.06 18.61 11.99
N GLY A 73 7.79 17.36 12.27
CA GLY A 73 8.56 16.65 13.27
C GLY A 73 9.98 16.44 12.88
N CYS A 74 10.23 16.26 11.60
CA CYS A 74 11.58 16.00 11.14
C CYS A 74 12.51 17.17 11.40
N LYS A 75 11.97 18.35 11.52
CA LYS A 75 12.81 19.47 11.79
C LYS A 75 13.59 19.32 13.03
N SER A 76 13.00 18.68 13.99
CA SER A 76 13.70 18.54 15.24
C SER A 76 14.84 17.57 15.12
N GLY A 77 14.95 16.90 14.01
CA GLY A 77 16.01 15.95 13.84
C GLY A 77 15.88 14.78 14.76
N ALA A 78 14.83 14.71 15.44
CA ALA A 78 14.66 13.69 16.44
C ALA A 78 14.19 12.39 15.87
N GLN A 79 13.89 12.35 14.68
CA GLN A 79 13.32 11.13 14.16
C GLN A 79 14.33 10.11 13.87
#